data_df0ac395fc1b32417b1509bcba0acfe9
#
_entry.id   df0ac395fc1b32417b1509bcba0acfe9
#
_cell.length_a   1.000
_cell.length_b   1.000
_cell.length_c   1.000
_cell.angle_alpha   90.00
_cell.angle_beta   90.00
_cell.angle_gamma   90.00
#
_symmetry.space_group_name_H-M   'P 1'
#
loop_
_entity.id
_entity.type
_entity.pdbx_description
1 polymer ?
#
loop_
_entity_poly.entity_id
_entity_poly.type
_entity_poly.pdbx_seq_one_letter_code
_entity_poly.pdbx_strand_id
1 'polypeptide(L)'
;MIAETLAGIALVKSAVDGIKSAIGTAQDIGDIAGHIDNLFEGESQTQRARNKKSGVNQFSVNSVAKETIDAKIAGEKLYEVSVMVDQRFGHGTWSGIVTERAKRIQEAKEAALAARKEKA
;
A
#
# COMPACT_ATOMS: atom_id res chain seq x y z
N MET A 1 16.30 -5.96 1.58
CA MET A 1 17.31 -5.46 0.67
C MET A 1 17.03 -4.04 0.25
N ILE A 2 18.09 -3.31 -0.07
CA ILE A 2 17.95 -1.90 -0.41
C ILE A 2 17.05 -1.70 -1.63
N ALA A 3 17.20 -2.54 -2.64
CA ALA A 3 16.40 -2.44 -3.87
C ALA A 3 14.91 -2.63 -3.60
N GLU A 4 14.56 -3.52 -2.68
CA GLU A 4 13.17 -3.77 -2.32
C GLU A 4 12.53 -2.56 -1.64
N THR A 5 13.26 -1.92 -0.70
CA THR A 5 12.79 -0.72 -0.03
C THR A 5 12.60 0.42 -1.02
N LEU A 6 13.57 0.62 -1.92
CA LEU A 6 13.50 1.66 -2.93
C LEU A 6 12.34 1.41 -3.89
N ALA A 7 12.13 0.15 -4.28
CA ALA A 7 11.03 -0.20 -5.16
C ALA A 7 9.68 0.09 -4.52
N GLY A 8 9.52 -0.21 -3.22
CA GLY A 8 8.28 0.06 -2.51
C GLY A 8 7.95 1.54 -2.46
N ILE A 9 8.90 2.37 -2.05
CA ILE A 9 8.72 3.83 -1.98
C ILE A 9 8.52 4.42 -3.38
N ALA A 10 9.27 3.96 -4.36
CA ALA A 10 9.12 4.44 -5.73
C ALA A 10 7.72 4.12 -6.27
N LEU A 11 7.22 2.92 -5.97
CA LEU A 11 5.89 2.51 -6.38
C LEU A 11 4.81 3.36 -5.70
N VAL A 12 4.96 3.65 -4.40
CA VAL A 12 4.04 4.53 -3.68
C VAL A 12 4.00 5.91 -4.34
N LYS A 13 5.16 6.51 -4.59
CA LYS A 13 5.24 7.84 -5.19
C LYS A 13 4.64 7.86 -6.60
N SER A 14 4.95 6.86 -7.41
CA SER A 14 4.42 6.72 -8.75
C SER A 14 2.89 6.58 -8.74
N ALA A 15 2.36 5.77 -7.83
CA ALA A 15 0.92 5.57 -7.72
C ALA A 15 0.21 6.87 -7.30
N VAL A 16 0.79 7.61 -6.36
CA VAL A 16 0.22 8.90 -5.93
C VAL A 16 0.23 9.89 -7.08
N ASP A 17 1.31 9.97 -7.83
CA ASP A 17 1.39 10.85 -8.99
C ASP A 17 0.35 10.49 -10.04
N GLY A 18 0.14 9.21 -10.28
CA GLY A 18 -0.89 8.72 -11.19
C GLY A 18 -2.29 9.12 -10.74
N ILE A 19 -2.56 8.98 -9.45
CA ILE A 19 -3.85 9.37 -8.88
C ILE A 19 -4.06 10.88 -9.01
N LYS A 20 -3.05 11.67 -8.65
CA LYS A 20 -3.14 13.13 -8.77
C LYS A 20 -3.43 13.57 -10.20
N SER A 21 -2.82 12.90 -11.17
CA SER A 21 -3.02 13.25 -12.58
C SER A 21 -4.40 12.86 -13.10
N ALA A 22 -4.95 11.75 -12.61
CA ALA A 22 -6.16 11.15 -13.16
C ALA A 22 -7.43 11.52 -12.40
N ILE A 23 -7.33 11.83 -11.10
CA ILE A 23 -8.51 11.94 -10.25
C ILE A 23 -9.45 13.09 -10.65
N GLY A 24 -8.90 14.17 -11.17
CA GLY A 24 -9.69 15.31 -11.56
C GLY A 24 -10.63 15.06 -12.74
N THR A 25 -10.27 14.11 -13.60
CA THR A 25 -11.06 13.74 -14.77
C THR A 25 -11.72 12.38 -14.64
N ALA A 26 -11.49 11.68 -13.52
CA ALA A 26 -12.06 10.36 -13.29
C ALA A 26 -13.57 10.44 -13.18
N GLN A 27 -14.27 9.56 -13.87
CA GLN A 27 -15.72 9.50 -13.81
C GLN A 27 -16.18 8.62 -12.65
N ASP A 28 -15.40 7.60 -12.32
CA ASP A 28 -15.64 6.78 -11.15
C ASP A 28 -14.32 6.27 -10.58
N ILE A 29 -14.40 5.60 -9.45
CA ILE A 29 -13.21 5.09 -8.76
C ILE A 29 -12.45 4.08 -9.61
N GLY A 30 -13.13 3.40 -10.53
CA GLY A 30 -12.48 2.43 -11.42
C GLY A 30 -11.38 3.04 -12.27
N ASP A 31 -11.50 4.33 -12.61
CA ASP A 31 -10.52 5.01 -13.43
C ASP A 31 -9.16 5.17 -12.75
N ILE A 32 -9.13 5.09 -11.42
CA ILE A 32 -7.89 5.20 -10.65
C ILE A 32 -7.59 3.93 -9.86
N ALA A 33 -8.38 2.89 -10.03
CA ALA A 33 -8.26 1.65 -9.24
C ALA A 33 -6.88 0.99 -9.40
N GLY A 34 -6.32 1.00 -10.61
CA GLY A 34 -5.00 0.44 -10.85
C GLY A 34 -3.91 1.16 -10.05
N HIS A 35 -4.01 2.48 -9.97
CA HIS A 35 -3.07 3.27 -9.17
C HIS A 35 -3.24 3.00 -7.69
N ILE A 36 -4.48 2.80 -7.23
CA ILE A 36 -4.74 2.45 -5.83
C ILE A 36 -4.14 1.08 -5.49
N ASP A 37 -4.28 0.10 -6.39
CA ASP A 37 -3.67 -1.21 -6.21
C ASP A 37 -2.15 -1.08 -6.08
N ASN A 38 -1.54 -0.27 -6.94
CA ASN A 38 -0.09 -0.03 -6.89
C ASN A 38 0.32 0.67 -5.60
N LEU A 39 -0.51 1.57 -5.09
CA LEU A 39 -0.27 2.25 -3.83
C LEU A 39 -0.22 1.25 -2.67
N PHE A 40 -1.20 0.36 -2.58
CA PHE A 40 -1.22 -0.68 -1.55
C PHE A 40 -0.04 -1.64 -1.69
N GLU A 41 0.31 -2.01 -2.93
CA GLU A 41 1.46 -2.89 -3.15
C GLU A 41 2.76 -2.22 -2.74
N GLY A 42 2.94 -0.94 -3.08
CA GLY A 42 4.13 -0.20 -2.69
C GLY A 42 4.25 -0.06 -1.19
N GLU A 43 3.13 0.22 -0.50
CA GLU A 43 3.11 0.32 0.95
C GLU A 43 3.46 -1.03 1.58
N SER A 44 2.91 -2.11 1.06
CA SER A 44 3.20 -3.46 1.53
C SER A 44 4.68 -3.82 1.36
N GLN A 45 5.27 -3.48 0.21
CA GLN A 45 6.70 -3.71 -0.02
C GLN A 45 7.56 -2.91 0.95
N THR A 46 7.19 -1.67 1.22
CA THR A 46 7.91 -0.82 2.17
C THR A 46 7.87 -1.42 3.57
N GLN A 47 6.70 -1.91 4.00
CA GLN A 47 6.57 -2.53 5.31
C GLN A 47 7.36 -3.84 5.41
N ARG A 48 7.35 -4.65 4.35
CA ARG A 48 8.13 -5.89 4.32
C ARG A 48 9.63 -5.60 4.43
N ALA A 49 10.11 -4.61 3.70
CA ALA A 49 11.52 -4.20 3.77
C ALA A 49 11.89 -3.72 5.17
N ARG A 50 11.01 -2.94 5.79
CA ARG A 50 11.22 -2.43 7.15
C ARG A 50 11.31 -3.57 8.17
N ASN A 51 10.48 -4.60 8.01
CA ASN A 51 10.44 -5.72 8.95
C ASN A 51 11.51 -6.77 8.70
N LYS A 52 12.16 -6.69 7.55
CA LYS A 52 13.19 -7.67 7.17
C LYS A 52 14.51 -7.32 7.85
N LYS A 53 14.94 -8.18 8.72
CA LYS A 53 16.21 -8.00 9.42
C LYS A 53 17.28 -8.85 8.74
N SER A 54 18.34 -8.22 8.33
CA SER A 54 19.42 -8.94 7.64
C SER A 54 20.75 -8.23 7.85
N GLY A 55 21.78 -9.01 8.16
CA GLY A 55 23.15 -8.58 8.20
C GLY A 55 23.46 -7.58 9.29
N VAL A 56 24.69 -7.10 9.21
CA VAL A 56 25.26 -6.20 10.23
C VAL A 56 24.65 -4.81 10.20
N ASN A 57 24.06 -4.43 9.09
CA ASN A 57 23.52 -3.08 8.91
C ASN A 57 22.16 -2.86 9.56
N GLN A 58 21.51 -3.91 10.05
CA GLN A 58 20.17 -3.78 10.62
C GLN A 58 20.12 -2.86 11.84
N PHE A 59 21.23 -2.69 12.52
CA PHE A 59 21.31 -1.85 13.71
C PHE A 59 21.95 -0.48 13.46
N SER A 60 22.35 -0.16 12.24
CA SER A 60 22.93 1.14 11.98
C SER A 60 21.84 2.21 12.06
N VAL A 61 22.21 3.37 12.58
CA VAL A 61 21.30 4.51 12.66
C VAL A 61 20.81 4.90 11.28
N ASN A 62 21.70 4.84 10.29
CA ASN A 62 21.34 5.18 8.91
C ASN A 62 20.25 4.25 8.36
N SER A 63 20.38 2.94 8.56
CA SER A 63 19.37 1.96 8.10
C SER A 63 18.06 2.14 8.83
N VAL A 64 18.10 2.29 10.15
CA VAL A 64 16.88 2.45 10.95
C VAL A 64 16.17 3.74 10.57
N ALA A 65 16.92 4.83 10.43
CA ALA A 65 16.35 6.12 10.06
C ALA A 65 15.69 6.04 8.68
N LYS A 66 16.36 5.45 7.71
CA LYS A 66 15.82 5.32 6.35
C LYS A 66 14.55 4.50 6.33
N GLU A 67 14.53 3.35 6.99
CA GLU A 67 13.35 2.50 7.04
C GLU A 67 12.18 3.19 7.74
N THR A 68 12.46 3.90 8.82
CA THR A 68 11.45 4.64 9.56
C THR A 68 10.85 5.76 8.72
N ILE A 69 11.71 6.51 8.03
CA ILE A 69 11.28 7.61 7.17
C ILE A 69 10.46 7.07 6.00
N ASP A 70 10.89 6.00 5.35
CA ASP A 70 10.18 5.42 4.23
C ASP A 70 8.78 4.96 4.64
N ALA A 71 8.67 4.29 5.79
CA ALA A 71 7.37 3.85 6.29
C ALA A 71 6.46 5.04 6.60
N LYS A 72 7.02 6.11 7.17
CA LYS A 72 6.27 7.32 7.47
C LYS A 72 5.77 8.00 6.21
N ILE A 73 6.63 8.10 5.20
CA ILE A 73 6.26 8.69 3.91
C ILE A 73 5.13 7.88 3.26
N ALA A 74 5.23 6.56 3.28
CA ALA A 74 4.18 5.70 2.73
C ALA A 74 2.85 5.95 3.43
N GLY A 75 2.84 6.07 4.76
CA GLY A 75 1.65 6.36 5.53
C GLY A 75 1.07 7.73 5.20
N GLU A 76 1.93 8.75 5.07
CA GLU A 76 1.50 10.09 4.70
C GLU A 76 0.88 10.13 3.31
N LYS A 77 1.45 9.38 2.37
CA LYS A 77 0.91 9.29 1.00
C LYS A 77 -0.43 8.59 0.96
N LEU A 78 -0.60 7.53 1.76
CA LEU A 78 -1.90 6.87 1.88
C LEU A 78 -2.96 7.85 2.41
N TYR A 79 -2.62 8.62 3.44
CA TYR A 79 -3.54 9.61 3.97
C TYR A 79 -3.89 10.67 2.93
N GLU A 80 -2.89 11.17 2.22
CA GLU A 80 -3.08 12.15 1.15
C GLU A 80 -4.07 11.65 0.10
N VAL A 81 -3.91 10.40 -0.33
CA VAL A 81 -4.81 9.79 -1.31
C VAL A 81 -6.21 9.61 -0.74
N SER A 82 -6.32 9.22 0.54
CA SER A 82 -7.63 9.07 1.17
C SER A 82 -8.43 10.37 1.14
N VAL A 83 -7.76 11.50 1.39
CA VAL A 83 -8.39 12.81 1.33
C VAL A 83 -8.83 13.14 -0.10
N MET A 84 -7.95 12.90 -1.08
CA MET A 84 -8.28 13.16 -2.48
C MET A 84 -9.47 12.33 -2.96
N VAL A 85 -9.51 11.05 -2.61
CA VAL A 85 -10.59 10.15 -2.98
C VAL A 85 -11.91 10.60 -2.37
N ASP A 86 -11.90 10.91 -1.08
CA ASP A 86 -13.13 11.33 -0.40
C ASP A 86 -13.63 12.67 -0.91
N GLN A 87 -12.72 13.58 -1.26
CA GLN A 87 -13.13 14.87 -1.84
C GLN A 87 -13.76 14.69 -3.22
N ARG A 88 -13.23 13.78 -4.02
CA ARG A 88 -13.70 13.59 -5.39
C ARG A 88 -14.95 12.73 -5.47
N PHE A 89 -15.05 11.68 -4.68
CA PHE A 89 -16.12 10.67 -4.79
C PHE A 89 -17.09 10.65 -3.62
N GLY A 90 -16.78 11.37 -2.55
CA GLY A 90 -17.63 11.47 -1.38
C GLY A 90 -16.99 10.92 -0.12
N HIS A 91 -17.37 11.51 0.99
CA HIS A 91 -16.86 11.10 2.30
C HIS A 91 -17.18 9.64 2.58
N GLY A 92 -16.22 8.90 3.05
CA GLY A 92 -16.38 7.48 3.35
C GLY A 92 -16.02 6.54 2.22
N THR A 93 -15.75 7.06 1.02
CA THR A 93 -15.37 6.22 -0.13
C THR A 93 -14.08 5.46 0.15
N TRP A 94 -13.05 6.13 0.65
CA TRP A 94 -11.79 5.47 0.94
C TRP A 94 -11.94 4.43 2.04
N SER A 95 -12.65 4.77 3.10
CA SER A 95 -12.90 3.84 4.20
C SER A 95 -13.61 2.57 3.71
N GLY A 96 -14.58 2.72 2.82
CA GLY A 96 -15.27 1.60 2.21
C GLY A 96 -14.34 0.71 1.39
N ILE A 97 -13.46 1.32 0.61
CA ILE A 97 -12.46 0.58 -0.18
C ILE A 97 -11.55 -0.25 0.73
N VAL A 98 -11.02 0.37 1.77
CA VAL A 98 -10.10 -0.30 2.70
C VAL A 98 -10.80 -1.46 3.41
N THR A 99 -12.02 -1.23 3.86
CA THR A 99 -12.79 -2.25 4.58
C THR A 99 -13.11 -3.44 3.68
N GLU A 100 -13.58 -3.17 2.47
CA GLU A 100 -13.91 -4.25 1.54
C GLU A 100 -12.67 -5.03 1.12
N ARG A 101 -11.56 -4.33 0.88
CA ARG A 101 -10.30 -4.98 0.52
C ARG A 101 -9.83 -5.91 1.64
N ALA A 102 -9.88 -5.44 2.88
CA ALA A 102 -9.48 -6.25 4.03
C ALA A 102 -10.36 -7.49 4.17
N LYS A 103 -11.66 -7.34 3.94
CA LYS A 103 -12.61 -8.45 3.98
C LYS A 103 -12.28 -9.50 2.94
N ARG A 104 -12.01 -9.08 1.71
CA ARG A 104 -11.69 -10.01 0.62
C ARG A 104 -10.37 -10.74 0.85
N ILE A 105 -9.38 -10.05 1.41
CA ILE A 105 -8.10 -10.68 1.77
C ILE A 105 -8.34 -11.76 2.83
N GLN A 106 -9.14 -11.44 3.84
CA GLN A 106 -9.44 -12.40 4.90
C GLN A 106 -10.19 -13.61 4.37
N GLU A 107 -11.18 -13.38 3.51
CA GLU A 107 -11.94 -14.48 2.89
C GLU A 107 -11.05 -15.35 2.02
N ALA A 108 -10.12 -14.75 1.29
CA ALA A 108 -9.19 -15.52 0.48
C ALA A 108 -8.26 -16.39 1.33
N LYS A 109 -7.81 -15.85 2.47
CA LYS A 109 -6.97 -16.62 3.41
C LYS A 109 -7.74 -17.79 3.99
N GLU A 110 -8.98 -17.58 4.37
CA GLU A 110 -9.84 -18.63 4.92
C GLU A 110 -10.11 -19.72 3.88
N ALA A 111 -10.38 -19.32 2.65
CA ALA A 111 -10.61 -20.28 1.57
C ALA A 111 -9.35 -21.12 1.28
N ALA A 112 -8.18 -20.49 1.28
CA ALA A 112 -6.92 -21.19 1.08
C ALA A 112 -6.64 -22.18 2.21
N LEU A 113 -6.93 -21.79 3.45
CA LEU A 113 -6.75 -22.67 4.61
C LEU A 113 -7.71 -23.86 4.55
N ALA A 114 -8.97 -23.61 4.19
CA ALA A 114 -9.95 -24.68 4.04
C ALA A 114 -9.53 -25.67 2.94
N ALA A 115 -9.02 -25.19 1.82
CA ALA A 115 -8.56 -26.04 0.74
C ALA A 115 -7.38 -26.91 1.19
N ARG A 116 -6.47 -26.39 2.00
CA ARG A 116 -5.36 -27.15 2.54
C ARG A 116 -5.84 -28.27 3.46
N LYS A 117 -6.82 -27.97 4.29
CA LYS A 117 -7.39 -28.97 5.22
C LYS A 117 -8.08 -30.10 4.47
N GLU A 118 -8.78 -29.79 3.38
CA GLU A 118 -9.44 -30.81 2.57
C GLU A 118 -8.45 -31.75 1.90
N LYS A 119 -7.29 -31.23 1.50
CA LYS A 119 -6.25 -32.04 0.88
C LYS A 119 -5.46 -32.88 1.86
N ALA A 120 -5.42 -32.47 3.10
CA ALA A 120 -4.73 -33.23 4.13
C ALA A 120 -5.58 -34.42 4.57
#